data_2fb9e6827ddb6b83887e809eb6793dbd
#
_entry.id   2fb9e6827ddb6b83887e809eb6793dbd
#
_cell.length_a   1.000
_cell.length_b   1.000
_cell.length_c   1.000
_cell.angle_alpha   90.00
_cell.angle_beta   90.00
_cell.angle_gamma   90.00
#
_symmetry.space_group_name_H-M   'P 1'
#
loop_
_entity.id
_entity.type
_entity.pdbx_description
1 polymer ?
#
loop_
_entity_poly.entity_id
_entity_poly.type
_entity_poly.pdbx_seq_one_letter_code
_entity_poly.pdbx_strand_id
1 'polypeptide(L)'
;MRTPEEVFDAIWREKLAARDELGHVWGNNLRVDEAARRLRGGLRLLDIGCGTGALSVAVRGKFDEIHGLDIAHEAVRLATANGMRARRVDLNRDAIPFGDGTFDAVTVLSVLPYVYDPRWVLRECHRVLRDGGELALSVANMRGLGKVFKQFVQGRFPVTSVGSEQGYDGGALHYFCAANIRDLLVEAGFHITLLKGIFCRPRMVEGWSDRLGGRLKAEFLAGEIFFVAVK
;
A
#
# COMPACT_ATOMS: atom_id res chain seq x y z
N MET A 1 9.54 0.07 25.12
CA MET A 1 8.71 -0.38 23.96
C MET A 1 9.19 0.44 22.77
N ARG A 2 9.52 -0.19 21.65
CA ARG A 2 9.97 0.56 20.46
C ARG A 2 8.81 1.35 19.88
N THR A 3 9.08 2.58 19.43
CA THR A 3 8.10 3.37 18.70
C THR A 3 7.88 2.80 17.27
N PRO A 4 6.74 3.07 16.61
CA PRO A 4 6.55 2.68 15.21
C PRO A 4 7.68 3.15 14.29
N GLU A 5 8.19 4.36 14.51
CA GLU A 5 9.35 4.91 13.79
C GLU A 5 10.60 4.02 13.94
N GLU A 6 10.96 3.67 15.16
CA GLU A 6 12.13 2.81 15.43
C GLU A 6 11.99 1.41 14.81
N VAL A 7 10.77 0.87 14.79
CA VAL A 7 10.48 -0.43 14.17
C VAL A 7 10.69 -0.35 12.66
N PHE A 8 10.10 0.65 11.99
CA PHE A 8 10.22 0.80 10.55
C PHE A 8 11.62 1.20 10.09
N ASP A 9 12.33 2.03 10.85
CA ASP A 9 13.74 2.33 10.58
C ASP A 9 14.62 1.08 10.66
N ALA A 10 14.39 0.22 11.66
CA ALA A 10 15.11 -1.04 11.78
C ALA A 10 14.82 -1.98 10.58
N ILE A 11 13.55 -2.10 10.19
CA ILE A 11 13.13 -2.88 9.03
C ILE A 11 13.82 -2.38 7.75
N TRP A 12 13.88 -1.07 7.53
CA TRP A 12 14.52 -0.51 6.35
C TRP A 12 16.04 -0.73 6.35
N ARG A 13 16.70 -0.58 7.50
CA ARG A 13 18.14 -0.88 7.62
C ARG A 13 18.45 -2.35 7.33
N GLU A 14 17.66 -3.27 7.87
CA GLU A 14 17.82 -4.71 7.62
C GLU A 14 17.63 -5.04 6.13
N LYS A 15 16.57 -4.50 5.54
CA LYS A 15 16.29 -4.68 4.11
C LYS A 15 17.37 -4.11 3.21
N LEU A 16 17.99 -3.01 3.60
CA LEU A 16 19.10 -2.40 2.86
C LEU A 16 20.40 -3.21 3.02
N ALA A 17 20.63 -3.80 4.19
CA ALA A 17 21.77 -4.68 4.43
C ALA A 17 21.69 -5.99 3.63
N ALA A 18 20.46 -6.45 3.34
CA ALA A 18 20.18 -7.65 2.53
C ALA A 18 20.12 -7.35 1.00
N ARG A 19 20.64 -6.23 0.53
CA ARG A 19 20.73 -5.91 -0.91
C ARG A 19 21.56 -6.98 -1.64
N ASP A 20 21.03 -7.46 -2.77
CA ASP A 20 21.82 -8.19 -3.74
C ASP A 20 22.85 -7.26 -4.41
N GLU A 21 23.90 -7.82 -4.98
CA GLU A 21 24.98 -7.10 -5.66
C GLU A 21 24.49 -6.22 -6.83
N LEU A 22 23.25 -6.40 -7.29
CA LEU A 22 22.61 -5.68 -8.40
C LEU A 22 21.82 -4.45 -7.95
N GLY A 23 21.75 -4.16 -6.64
CA GLY A 23 21.09 -2.95 -6.12
C GLY A 23 19.56 -2.94 -6.22
N HIS A 24 18.95 -4.07 -6.57
CA HIS A 24 17.50 -4.20 -6.63
C HIS A 24 16.95 -4.32 -5.22
N VAL A 25 16.35 -3.26 -4.70
CA VAL A 25 15.77 -3.24 -3.35
C VAL A 25 14.57 -4.18 -3.24
N TRP A 26 13.96 -4.60 -4.38
CA TRP A 26 12.80 -5.50 -4.40
C TRP A 26 12.61 -6.10 -5.81
N GLY A 27 12.61 -7.43 -5.91
CA GLY A 27 12.07 -8.11 -7.08
C GLY A 27 10.58 -7.77 -7.26
N ASN A 28 10.09 -7.78 -8.48
CA ASN A 28 8.71 -7.51 -8.95
C ASN A 28 7.73 -7.03 -7.87
N ASN A 29 7.67 -5.72 -7.67
CA ASN A 29 6.73 -5.11 -6.74
C ASN A 29 5.37 -4.93 -7.43
N LEU A 30 4.60 -6.03 -7.54
CA LEU A 30 3.34 -6.09 -8.28
C LEU A 30 2.35 -4.99 -7.89
N ARG A 31 2.39 -4.49 -6.64
CA ARG A 31 1.51 -3.40 -6.20
C ARG A 31 1.91 -2.06 -6.79
N VAL A 32 3.22 -1.81 -6.88
CA VAL A 32 3.78 -0.61 -7.53
C VAL A 32 3.52 -0.66 -9.02
N ASP A 33 3.75 -1.81 -9.66
CA ASP A 33 3.49 -2.00 -11.09
C ASP A 33 2.01 -1.83 -11.42
N GLU A 34 1.11 -2.34 -10.55
CA GLU A 34 -0.32 -2.19 -10.75
C GLU A 34 -0.77 -0.74 -10.56
N ALA A 35 -0.26 -0.04 -9.55
CA ALA A 35 -0.52 1.39 -9.37
C ALA A 35 -0.02 2.20 -10.57
N ALA A 36 1.21 1.95 -11.02
CA ALA A 36 1.79 2.62 -12.18
C ALA A 36 0.98 2.38 -13.47
N ARG A 37 0.42 1.17 -13.64
CA ARG A 37 -0.44 0.86 -14.80
C ARG A 37 -1.81 1.53 -14.74
N ARG A 38 -2.41 1.65 -13.56
CA ARG A 38 -3.81 2.07 -13.39
C ARG A 38 -3.99 3.57 -13.23
N LEU A 39 -3.06 4.25 -12.59
CA LEU A 39 -3.13 5.70 -12.45
C LEU A 39 -3.06 6.38 -13.82
N ARG A 40 -3.97 7.32 -14.05
CA ARG A 40 -4.04 8.07 -15.33
C ARG A 40 -2.87 9.01 -15.54
N GLY A 41 -2.29 9.52 -14.46
CA GLY A 41 -1.29 10.57 -14.47
C GLY A 41 -1.90 11.94 -14.17
N GLY A 42 -1.07 12.98 -14.16
CA GLY A 42 -1.48 14.33 -13.83
C GLY A 42 -0.31 15.21 -13.42
N LEU A 43 -0.60 16.34 -12.77
CA LEU A 43 0.44 17.23 -12.29
C LEU A 43 1.13 16.68 -11.04
N ARG A 44 0.34 16.22 -10.04
CA ARG A 44 0.86 15.88 -8.72
C ARG A 44 0.37 14.53 -8.22
N LEU A 45 1.31 13.70 -7.77
CA LEU A 45 1.09 12.44 -7.06
C LEU A 45 1.58 12.54 -5.62
N LEU A 46 0.79 12.02 -4.69
CA LEU A 46 1.21 11.76 -3.31
C LEU A 46 1.29 10.27 -3.03
N ASP A 47 2.46 9.79 -2.60
CA ASP A 47 2.67 8.40 -2.16
C ASP A 47 2.79 8.34 -0.64
N ILE A 48 1.80 7.74 0.01
CA ILE A 48 1.74 7.56 1.47
C ILE A 48 2.37 6.22 1.83
N GLY A 49 3.36 6.26 2.76
CA GLY A 49 4.21 5.11 3.04
C GLY A 49 5.14 4.83 1.87
N CYS A 50 5.79 5.87 1.36
CA CYS A 50 6.53 5.84 0.10
C CYS A 50 7.76 4.91 0.11
N GLY A 51 8.20 4.44 1.29
CA GLY A 51 9.35 3.57 1.42
C GLY A 51 10.58 4.12 0.70
N THR A 52 11.18 3.33 -0.19
CA THR A 52 12.34 3.74 -0.98
C THR A 52 12.02 4.63 -2.18
N GLY A 53 10.76 4.99 -2.41
CA GLY A 53 10.36 5.75 -3.58
C GLY A 53 10.26 4.91 -4.87
N ALA A 54 10.08 3.59 -4.77
CA ALA A 54 9.96 2.71 -5.94
C ALA A 54 8.85 3.14 -6.89
N LEU A 55 7.76 3.69 -6.37
CA LEU A 55 6.66 4.19 -7.19
C LEU A 55 7.08 5.38 -8.05
N SER A 56 7.92 6.30 -7.55
CA SER A 56 8.38 7.45 -8.33
C SER A 56 9.14 7.04 -9.59
N VAL A 57 9.88 5.95 -9.49
CA VAL A 57 10.59 5.38 -10.64
C VAL A 57 9.59 4.75 -11.63
N ALA A 58 8.61 4.01 -11.13
CA ALA A 58 7.63 3.31 -11.96
C ALA A 58 6.65 4.23 -12.69
N VAL A 59 6.35 5.41 -12.12
CA VAL A 59 5.43 6.41 -12.73
C VAL A 59 6.16 7.57 -13.39
N ARG A 60 7.48 7.45 -13.60
CA ARG A 60 8.27 8.51 -14.25
C ARG A 60 7.66 8.94 -15.57
N GLY A 61 7.46 10.24 -15.74
CA GLY A 61 6.82 10.83 -16.92
C GLY A 61 5.28 10.77 -16.92
N LYS A 62 4.65 10.21 -15.88
CA LYS A 62 3.19 10.30 -15.70
C LYS A 62 2.75 11.48 -14.85
N PHE A 63 3.63 11.93 -13.96
CA PHE A 63 3.38 13.07 -13.07
C PHE A 63 4.56 14.02 -13.11
N ASP A 64 4.27 15.33 -13.03
CA ASP A 64 5.30 16.36 -13.02
C ASP A 64 5.97 16.46 -11.65
N GLU A 65 5.19 16.29 -10.59
CA GLU A 65 5.67 16.33 -9.21
C GLU A 65 5.22 15.07 -8.46
N ILE A 66 6.15 14.41 -7.80
CA ILE A 66 5.89 13.24 -6.98
C ILE A 66 6.32 13.53 -5.54
N HIS A 67 5.36 13.54 -4.64
CA HIS A 67 5.55 13.74 -3.21
C HIS A 67 5.45 12.40 -2.49
N GLY A 68 6.24 12.21 -1.42
CA GLY A 68 6.20 11.02 -0.59
C GLY A 68 6.13 11.35 0.88
N LEU A 69 5.38 10.54 1.63
CA LEU A 69 5.34 10.59 3.08
C LEU A 69 5.70 9.23 3.65
N ASP A 70 6.58 9.19 4.64
CA ASP A 70 6.90 7.98 5.40
C ASP A 70 7.23 8.35 6.85
N ILE A 71 7.04 7.42 7.77
CA ILE A 71 7.42 7.60 9.17
C ILE A 71 8.92 7.37 9.38
N ALA A 72 9.53 6.49 8.57
CA ALA A 72 10.92 6.09 8.70
C ALA A 72 11.87 7.09 8.04
N HIS A 73 12.87 7.53 8.79
CA HIS A 73 13.86 8.48 8.31
C HIS A 73 14.66 7.92 7.11
N GLU A 74 15.03 6.66 7.19
CA GLU A 74 15.81 5.99 6.14
C GLU A 74 15.01 5.83 4.84
N ALA A 75 13.69 5.56 4.93
CA ALA A 75 12.80 5.54 3.79
C ALA A 75 12.77 6.90 3.07
N VAL A 76 12.56 7.97 3.82
CA VAL A 76 12.54 9.35 3.29
C VAL A 76 13.85 9.70 2.59
N ARG A 77 14.98 9.35 3.20
CA ARG A 77 16.31 9.59 2.60
C ARG A 77 16.45 8.91 1.24
N LEU A 78 16.02 7.64 1.14
CA LEU A 78 16.10 6.86 -0.10
C LEU A 78 15.12 7.34 -1.16
N ALA A 79 13.87 7.64 -0.77
CA ALA A 79 12.87 8.18 -1.68
C ALA A 79 13.33 9.51 -2.29
N THR A 80 13.97 10.35 -1.48
CA THR A 80 14.56 11.63 -1.97
C THR A 80 15.69 11.37 -2.97
N ALA A 81 16.56 10.41 -2.70
CA ALA A 81 17.63 10.02 -3.63
C ALA A 81 17.09 9.46 -4.96
N ASN A 82 15.90 8.87 -4.95
CA ASN A 82 15.19 8.38 -6.14
C ASN A 82 14.33 9.45 -6.85
N GLY A 83 14.49 10.73 -6.46
CA GLY A 83 13.85 11.88 -7.13
C GLY A 83 12.47 12.23 -6.63
N MET A 84 12.03 11.68 -5.49
CA MET A 84 10.76 12.01 -4.85
C MET A 84 10.92 13.21 -3.89
N ARG A 85 9.94 14.09 -3.82
CA ARG A 85 9.88 15.14 -2.79
C ARG A 85 9.35 14.52 -1.49
N ALA A 86 10.21 13.74 -0.81
CA ALA A 86 9.79 12.98 0.36
C ALA A 86 9.91 13.79 1.66
N ARG A 87 8.97 13.55 2.60
CA ARG A 87 8.95 14.14 3.95
C ARG A 87 8.63 13.08 4.99
N ARG A 88 9.20 13.26 6.18
CA ARG A 88 8.84 12.42 7.32
C ARG A 88 7.54 12.93 7.95
N VAL A 89 6.56 12.03 8.09
CA VAL A 89 5.27 12.31 8.73
C VAL A 89 4.79 11.06 9.47
N ASP A 90 4.35 11.22 10.70
CA ASP A 90 3.67 10.17 11.46
C ASP A 90 2.15 10.35 11.35
N LEU A 91 1.52 9.60 10.46
CA LEU A 91 0.08 9.65 10.22
C LEU A 91 -0.78 9.21 11.43
N ASN A 92 -0.16 8.73 12.50
CA ASN A 92 -0.85 8.46 13.76
C ASN A 92 -1.00 9.72 14.63
N ARG A 93 -0.30 10.81 14.28
CA ARG A 93 -0.24 12.05 15.05
C ARG A 93 -0.50 13.28 14.19
N ASP A 94 -0.07 13.25 12.94
CA ASP A 94 -0.01 14.41 12.07
C ASP A 94 -1.04 14.29 10.94
N ALA A 95 -1.68 15.38 10.59
CA ALA A 95 -2.44 15.49 9.34
C ALA A 95 -1.49 15.45 8.13
N ILE A 96 -2.01 15.10 6.98
CA ILE A 96 -1.24 15.19 5.73
C ILE A 96 -0.92 16.67 5.45
N PRO A 97 0.38 17.07 5.39
CA PRO A 97 0.81 18.48 5.39
C PRO A 97 0.64 19.16 4.01
N PHE A 98 -0.52 18.98 3.41
CA PHE A 98 -0.92 19.58 2.14
C PHE A 98 -2.36 20.10 2.20
N GLY A 99 -2.64 21.12 1.40
CA GLY A 99 -3.99 21.70 1.28
C GLY A 99 -4.98 20.79 0.58
N ASP A 100 -6.27 21.12 0.70
CA ASP A 100 -7.36 20.43 0.05
C ASP A 100 -7.20 20.46 -1.48
N GLY A 101 -7.54 19.37 -2.15
CA GLY A 101 -7.53 19.30 -3.61
C GLY A 101 -6.16 19.48 -4.28
N THR A 102 -5.07 19.24 -3.57
CA THR A 102 -3.70 19.46 -4.06
C THR A 102 -3.26 18.44 -5.11
N PHE A 103 -3.72 17.18 -5.00
CA PHE A 103 -3.19 16.05 -5.77
C PHE A 103 -4.18 15.52 -6.79
N ASP A 104 -3.67 15.12 -7.97
CA ASP A 104 -4.42 14.38 -8.98
C ASP A 104 -4.57 12.91 -8.61
N ALA A 105 -3.57 12.36 -7.92
CA ALA A 105 -3.58 10.99 -7.45
C ALA A 105 -2.92 10.86 -6.07
N VAL A 106 -3.41 9.89 -5.29
CA VAL A 106 -2.83 9.47 -4.01
C VAL A 106 -2.64 7.95 -4.05
N THR A 107 -1.53 7.46 -3.50
CA THR A 107 -1.30 6.03 -3.33
C THR A 107 -1.12 5.69 -1.85
N VAL A 108 -1.69 4.55 -1.44
CA VAL A 108 -1.60 3.98 -0.08
C VAL A 108 -1.33 2.48 -0.21
N LEU A 109 -0.06 2.12 -0.45
CA LEU A 109 0.30 0.74 -0.78
C LEU A 109 0.81 -0.01 0.46
N SER A 110 -0.05 -0.83 1.06
CA SER A 110 0.24 -1.64 2.27
C SER A 110 0.58 -0.80 3.51
N VAL A 111 -0.06 0.35 3.69
CA VAL A 111 0.14 1.25 4.85
C VAL A 111 -0.96 1.09 5.89
N LEU A 112 -2.23 0.98 5.47
CA LEU A 112 -3.36 0.97 6.40
C LEU A 112 -3.28 -0.05 7.54
N PRO A 113 -2.64 -1.23 7.39
CA PRO A 113 -2.47 -2.16 8.51
C PRO A 113 -1.68 -1.57 9.70
N TYR A 114 -0.89 -0.53 9.50
CA TYR A 114 0.08 -0.02 10.47
C TYR A 114 -0.30 1.32 11.09
N VAL A 115 -1.41 1.93 10.69
CA VAL A 115 -1.90 3.19 11.24
C VAL A 115 -2.94 2.94 12.34
N TYR A 116 -3.05 3.83 13.32
CA TYR A 116 -4.02 3.70 14.42
C TYR A 116 -5.45 3.87 13.94
N ASP A 117 -5.71 4.85 13.07
CA ASP A 117 -7.04 5.10 12.52
C ASP A 117 -7.01 5.12 10.97
N PRO A 118 -7.31 3.96 10.32
CA PRO A 118 -7.42 3.89 8.87
C PRO A 118 -8.50 4.82 8.28
N ARG A 119 -9.58 5.11 9.03
CA ARG A 119 -10.63 6.04 8.60
C ARG A 119 -10.11 7.45 8.50
N TRP A 120 -9.33 7.87 9.49
CA TRP A 120 -8.69 9.18 9.46
C TRP A 120 -7.77 9.34 8.26
N VAL A 121 -6.90 8.36 8.01
CA VAL A 121 -5.97 8.40 6.87
C VAL A 121 -6.73 8.48 5.55
N LEU A 122 -7.81 7.71 5.37
CA LEU A 122 -8.60 7.75 4.14
C LEU A 122 -9.36 9.08 3.96
N ARG A 123 -9.87 9.69 5.05
CA ARG A 123 -10.45 11.04 4.99
C ARG A 123 -9.43 12.09 4.60
N GLU A 124 -8.21 12.01 5.12
CA GLU A 124 -7.11 12.89 4.72
C GLU A 124 -6.71 12.69 3.25
N CYS A 125 -6.65 11.43 2.77
CA CYS A 125 -6.46 11.16 1.35
C CYS A 125 -7.54 11.81 0.49
N HIS A 126 -8.81 11.67 0.90
CA HIS A 126 -9.95 12.30 0.21
C HIS A 126 -9.85 13.83 0.23
N ARG A 127 -9.45 14.43 1.37
CA ARG A 127 -9.28 15.87 1.50
C ARG A 127 -8.23 16.41 0.53
N VAL A 128 -7.05 15.80 0.49
CA VAL A 128 -5.93 16.29 -0.34
C VAL A 128 -6.08 15.98 -1.82
N LEU A 129 -6.94 15.02 -2.21
CA LEU A 129 -7.29 14.76 -3.60
C LEU A 129 -8.21 15.86 -4.14
N ARG A 130 -7.95 16.31 -5.37
CA ARG A 130 -8.90 17.15 -6.10
C ARG A 130 -10.14 16.35 -6.50
N ASP A 131 -11.22 17.02 -6.84
CA ASP A 131 -12.40 16.37 -7.39
C ASP A 131 -12.07 15.61 -8.67
N GLY A 132 -12.55 14.37 -8.76
CA GLY A 132 -12.19 13.42 -9.81
C GLY A 132 -10.76 12.86 -9.72
N GLY A 133 -10.01 13.15 -8.66
CA GLY A 133 -8.70 12.59 -8.36
C GLY A 133 -8.78 11.10 -7.98
N GLU A 134 -7.69 10.37 -8.18
CA GLU A 134 -7.63 8.92 -8.03
C GLU A 134 -6.89 8.50 -6.77
N LEU A 135 -7.46 7.52 -6.04
CA LEU A 135 -6.79 6.79 -4.97
C LEU A 135 -6.45 5.38 -5.45
N ALA A 136 -5.17 4.99 -5.40
CA ALA A 136 -4.75 3.60 -5.54
C ALA A 136 -4.33 3.05 -4.18
N LEU A 137 -4.97 1.97 -3.74
CA LEU A 137 -4.80 1.39 -2.42
C LEU A 137 -4.56 -0.11 -2.51
N SER A 138 -3.63 -0.63 -1.69
CA SER A 138 -3.48 -2.06 -1.52
C SER A 138 -3.34 -2.46 -0.05
N VAL A 139 -3.83 -3.65 0.27
CA VAL A 139 -3.67 -4.27 1.59
C VAL A 139 -3.55 -5.79 1.47
N ALA A 140 -2.86 -6.42 2.43
CA ALA A 140 -2.83 -7.86 2.55
C ALA A 140 -4.25 -8.43 2.74
N ASN A 141 -4.60 -9.43 1.93
CA ASN A 141 -5.91 -10.10 2.02
C ASN A 141 -5.90 -11.19 3.09
N MET A 142 -6.63 -10.98 4.17
CA MET A 142 -6.74 -11.98 5.25
C MET A 142 -7.76 -13.09 4.96
N ARG A 143 -8.62 -12.90 3.96
CA ARG A 143 -9.59 -13.91 3.51
C ARG A 143 -9.03 -14.87 2.46
N GLY A 144 -7.78 -14.72 2.06
CA GLY A 144 -7.15 -15.63 1.09
C GLY A 144 -7.16 -17.09 1.61
N LEU A 145 -7.65 -18.03 0.79
CA LEU A 145 -7.86 -19.44 1.18
C LEU A 145 -6.63 -20.07 1.83
N GLY A 146 -5.43 -19.75 1.36
CA GLY A 146 -4.21 -20.27 1.96
C GLY A 146 -3.98 -19.79 3.40
N LYS A 147 -4.39 -18.56 3.74
CA LYS A 147 -4.29 -18.02 5.09
C LYS A 147 -5.38 -18.61 6.00
N VAL A 148 -6.60 -18.66 5.48
CA VAL A 148 -7.74 -19.27 6.19
C VAL A 148 -7.46 -20.74 6.49
N PHE A 149 -6.95 -21.50 5.52
CA PHE A 149 -6.60 -22.90 5.72
C PHE A 149 -5.52 -23.08 6.79
N LYS A 150 -4.43 -22.27 6.75
CA LYS A 150 -3.39 -22.30 7.78
C LYS A 150 -3.95 -21.99 9.18
N GLN A 151 -4.83 -21.02 9.29
CA GLN A 151 -5.47 -20.66 10.55
C GLN A 151 -6.33 -21.79 11.10
N PHE A 152 -7.15 -22.43 10.25
CA PHE A 152 -8.02 -23.53 10.64
C PHE A 152 -7.26 -24.81 10.97
N VAL A 153 -6.27 -25.20 10.13
CA VAL A 153 -5.57 -26.49 10.26
C VAL A 153 -4.39 -26.40 11.23
N GLN A 154 -3.67 -25.30 11.25
CA GLN A 154 -2.45 -25.14 12.05
C GLN A 154 -2.67 -24.31 13.32
N GLY A 155 -3.86 -23.71 13.51
CA GLY A 155 -4.13 -22.83 14.64
C GLY A 155 -3.26 -21.59 14.70
N ARG A 156 -2.62 -21.21 13.57
CA ARG A 156 -1.69 -20.08 13.51
C ARG A 156 -2.32 -18.91 12.78
N PHE A 157 -2.25 -17.73 13.39
CA PHE A 157 -2.63 -16.49 12.72
C PHE A 157 -1.73 -16.25 11.53
N PRO A 158 -2.28 -15.78 10.39
CA PRO A 158 -1.48 -15.41 9.23
C PRO A 158 -0.65 -14.16 9.57
N VAL A 159 0.64 -14.21 9.30
CA VAL A 159 1.53 -13.04 9.35
C VAL A 159 1.52 -12.29 8.04
N THR A 160 1.65 -10.96 8.09
CA THR A 160 1.87 -10.13 6.90
C THR A 160 3.32 -10.25 6.43
N SER A 161 3.63 -9.68 5.27
CA SER A 161 4.97 -9.76 4.68
C SER A 161 6.08 -9.09 5.51
N VAL A 162 5.71 -8.38 6.57
CA VAL A 162 6.63 -7.64 7.46
C VAL A 162 6.75 -8.34 8.83
N GLY A 163 6.02 -9.44 9.02
CA GLY A 163 5.94 -10.13 10.30
C GLY A 163 7.21 -10.90 10.67
N SER A 164 7.46 -11.00 11.97
CA SER A 164 8.51 -11.85 12.51
C SER A 164 8.12 -13.34 12.42
N GLU A 165 9.11 -14.22 12.39
CA GLU A 165 8.90 -15.69 12.42
C GLU A 165 8.15 -16.19 13.67
N GLN A 166 8.02 -15.35 14.68
CA GLN A 166 7.39 -15.68 15.99
C GLN A 166 5.86 -15.52 16.00
N GLY A 167 5.21 -15.24 14.85
CA GLY A 167 3.75 -15.16 14.75
C GLY A 167 3.13 -13.84 15.23
N TYR A 168 3.92 -12.90 15.69
CA TYR A 168 3.50 -11.51 15.89
C TYR A 168 3.79 -10.75 14.61
N ASP A 169 2.75 -10.14 14.07
CA ASP A 169 2.90 -9.32 12.90
C ASP A 169 3.74 -8.09 13.23
N GLY A 170 4.72 -7.74 12.39
CA GLY A 170 5.67 -6.67 12.61
C GLY A 170 5.06 -5.29 12.76
N GLY A 171 4.15 -5.12 13.74
CA GLY A 171 3.46 -3.90 14.08
C GLY A 171 2.15 -3.67 13.36
N ALA A 172 1.60 -4.65 12.62
CA ALA A 172 0.27 -4.52 12.04
C ALA A 172 -0.80 -4.49 13.14
N LEU A 173 -1.60 -3.44 13.10
CA LEU A 173 -2.69 -3.18 14.05
C LEU A 173 -4.03 -3.66 13.49
N HIS A 174 -4.16 -3.73 12.17
CA HIS A 174 -5.39 -4.04 11.48
C HIS A 174 -5.20 -5.13 10.42
N TYR A 175 -6.22 -5.96 10.30
CA TYR A 175 -6.30 -7.04 9.33
C TYR A 175 -7.51 -6.81 8.44
N PHE A 176 -7.30 -6.83 7.12
CA PHE A 176 -8.31 -6.46 6.16
C PHE A 176 -8.69 -7.60 5.20
N CYS A 177 -9.94 -7.55 4.76
CA CYS A 177 -10.43 -8.23 3.57
C CYS A 177 -11.08 -7.22 2.63
N ALA A 178 -11.47 -7.64 1.43
CA ALA A 178 -12.05 -6.74 0.43
C ALA A 178 -13.32 -6.00 0.93
N ALA A 179 -14.14 -6.66 1.74
CA ALA A 179 -15.35 -6.05 2.29
C ALA A 179 -15.02 -4.88 3.21
N ASN A 180 -14.11 -5.08 4.19
CA ASN A 180 -13.74 -4.02 5.13
C ASN A 180 -13.16 -2.78 4.43
N ILE A 181 -12.30 -2.98 3.42
CA ILE A 181 -11.73 -1.83 2.68
C ILE A 181 -12.78 -1.13 1.85
N ARG A 182 -13.73 -1.89 1.25
CA ARG A 182 -14.86 -1.29 0.52
C ARG A 182 -15.68 -0.37 1.42
N ASP A 183 -16.04 -0.86 2.63
CA ASP A 183 -16.82 -0.09 3.58
C ASP A 183 -16.08 1.19 4.01
N LEU A 184 -14.79 1.10 4.31
CA LEU A 184 -13.94 2.23 4.66
C LEU A 184 -13.81 3.27 3.53
N LEU A 185 -13.67 2.83 2.28
CA LEU A 185 -13.57 3.71 1.13
C LEU A 185 -14.89 4.46 0.90
N VAL A 186 -16.02 3.75 0.98
CA VAL A 186 -17.36 4.36 0.83
C VAL A 186 -17.63 5.35 1.97
N GLU A 187 -17.30 4.99 3.22
CA GLU A 187 -17.42 5.88 4.38
C GLU A 187 -16.58 7.16 4.23
N ALA A 188 -15.41 7.04 3.62
CA ALA A 188 -14.53 8.18 3.35
C ALA A 188 -14.95 9.03 2.12
N GLY A 189 -16.02 8.65 1.40
CA GLY A 189 -16.56 9.39 0.26
C GLY A 189 -16.03 8.95 -1.10
N PHE A 190 -15.29 7.85 -1.19
CA PHE A 190 -14.73 7.37 -2.44
C PHE A 190 -15.72 6.51 -3.25
N HIS A 191 -15.67 6.67 -4.58
CA HIS A 191 -16.32 5.77 -5.53
C HIS A 191 -15.30 4.75 -6.07
N ILE A 192 -15.54 3.45 -5.82
CA ILE A 192 -14.63 2.37 -6.21
C ILE A 192 -14.83 2.03 -7.68
N THR A 193 -13.77 2.18 -8.48
CA THR A 193 -13.77 1.88 -9.93
C THR A 193 -13.11 0.56 -10.27
N LEU A 194 -12.21 0.05 -9.40
CA LEU A 194 -11.52 -1.22 -9.58
C LEU A 194 -11.33 -1.93 -8.26
N LEU A 195 -11.57 -3.25 -8.27
CA LEU A 195 -11.12 -4.21 -7.26
C LEU A 195 -10.38 -5.34 -7.97
N LYS A 196 -9.13 -5.58 -7.60
CA LYS A 196 -8.29 -6.62 -8.20
C LYS A 196 -7.52 -7.40 -7.13
N GLY A 197 -7.40 -8.71 -7.33
CA GLY A 197 -6.48 -9.55 -6.56
C GLY A 197 -5.09 -9.56 -7.18
N ILE A 198 -4.07 -9.41 -6.35
CA ILE A 198 -2.66 -9.53 -6.74
C ILE A 198 -1.97 -10.57 -5.85
N PHE A 199 -0.80 -11.07 -6.26
CA PHE A 199 -0.11 -12.18 -5.59
C PHE A 199 -1.01 -13.43 -5.43
N CYS A 200 -1.74 -13.80 -6.49
CA CYS A 200 -2.63 -14.96 -6.47
C CYS A 200 -1.84 -16.27 -6.34
N ARG A 201 -2.43 -17.24 -5.66
CA ARG A 201 -1.91 -18.61 -5.58
C ARG A 201 -3.01 -19.61 -5.92
N PRO A 202 -2.77 -20.59 -6.79
CA PRO A 202 -1.50 -20.80 -7.55
C PRO A 202 -1.25 -19.68 -8.59
N ARG A 203 0.00 -19.46 -8.97
CA ARG A 203 0.40 -18.40 -9.92
C ARG A 203 -0.29 -18.46 -11.29
N MET A 204 -0.72 -19.66 -11.72
CA MET A 204 -1.50 -19.86 -12.94
C MET A 204 -2.76 -18.97 -13.00
N VAL A 205 -3.34 -18.65 -11.84
CA VAL A 205 -4.58 -17.85 -11.76
C VAL A 205 -4.33 -16.35 -11.96
N GLU A 206 -3.10 -15.88 -11.84
CA GLU A 206 -2.78 -14.46 -12.10
C GLU A 206 -3.06 -14.05 -13.55
N GLY A 207 -2.89 -14.98 -14.50
CA GLY A 207 -3.18 -14.78 -15.93
C GLY A 207 -4.65 -14.89 -16.31
N TRP A 208 -5.54 -15.33 -15.42
CA TRP A 208 -6.97 -15.43 -15.73
C TRP A 208 -7.58 -14.04 -15.87
N SER A 209 -8.34 -13.85 -16.93
CA SER A 209 -8.94 -12.55 -17.20
C SER A 209 -9.81 -12.08 -16.04
N ASP A 210 -9.75 -10.81 -15.71
CA ASP A 210 -10.55 -10.18 -14.65
C ASP A 210 -12.08 -10.26 -14.95
N ARG A 211 -12.45 -10.66 -16.18
CA ARG A 211 -13.85 -10.86 -16.63
C ARG A 211 -14.49 -12.14 -16.10
N LEU A 212 -13.69 -13.19 -15.87
CA LEU A 212 -14.16 -14.50 -15.40
C LEU A 212 -13.72 -14.73 -13.96
N GLY A 213 -14.39 -14.08 -13.01
CA GLY A 213 -14.15 -14.32 -11.58
C GLY A 213 -13.23 -13.34 -10.87
N GLY A 214 -13.05 -12.13 -11.38
CA GLY A 214 -12.19 -11.10 -10.76
C GLY A 214 -12.49 -10.88 -9.27
N ARG A 215 -13.78 -10.91 -8.88
CA ARG A 215 -14.21 -10.79 -7.49
C ARG A 215 -13.82 -12.02 -6.65
N LEU A 216 -14.11 -13.23 -7.14
CA LEU A 216 -13.71 -14.49 -6.49
C LEU A 216 -12.19 -14.59 -6.33
N LYS A 217 -11.45 -14.20 -7.37
CA LYS A 217 -10.00 -14.14 -7.39
C LYS A 217 -9.48 -13.16 -6.32
N ALA A 218 -10.02 -11.94 -6.28
CA ALA A 218 -9.64 -10.94 -5.30
C ALA A 218 -9.99 -11.35 -3.87
N GLU A 219 -11.15 -11.97 -3.65
CA GLU A 219 -11.60 -12.32 -2.30
C GLU A 219 -10.92 -13.57 -1.74
N PHE A 220 -10.65 -14.60 -2.56
CA PHE A 220 -10.26 -15.92 -2.05
C PHE A 220 -8.85 -16.39 -2.48
N LEU A 221 -8.38 -15.99 -3.65
CA LEU A 221 -7.13 -16.52 -4.19
C LEU A 221 -5.96 -15.53 -4.07
N ALA A 222 -6.26 -14.25 -3.91
CA ALA A 222 -5.25 -13.21 -3.83
C ALA A 222 -4.59 -13.16 -2.44
N GLY A 223 -3.29 -13.01 -2.42
CA GLY A 223 -2.53 -12.72 -1.20
C GLY A 223 -2.67 -11.25 -0.78
N GLU A 224 -2.94 -10.37 -1.74
CA GLU A 224 -3.17 -8.94 -1.53
C GLU A 224 -4.30 -8.46 -2.44
N ILE A 225 -5.06 -7.48 -1.98
CA ILE A 225 -6.14 -6.83 -2.74
C ILE A 225 -5.74 -5.41 -3.07
N PHE A 226 -6.06 -5.01 -4.30
CA PHE A 226 -5.75 -3.71 -4.86
C PHE A 226 -7.04 -3.01 -5.30
N PHE A 227 -7.19 -1.74 -4.93
CA PHE A 227 -8.31 -0.90 -5.28
C PHE A 227 -7.85 0.32 -6.07
N VAL A 228 -8.70 0.76 -7.00
CA VAL A 228 -8.70 2.14 -7.50
C VAL A 228 -10.05 2.74 -7.18
N ALA A 229 -10.04 3.94 -6.63
CA ALA A 229 -11.23 4.68 -6.29
C ALA A 229 -11.07 6.15 -6.72
N VAL A 230 -12.17 6.87 -6.87
CA VAL A 230 -12.21 8.27 -7.31
C VAL A 230 -12.96 9.08 -6.26
N LYS A 231 -12.47 10.29 -6.00
CA LYS A 231 -13.15 11.31 -5.19
C LYS A 231 -14.32 11.90 -5.94
#